data_6c0ea2374aed0ed789fb6827b9fdcc4f
#
_entry.id   6c0ea2374aed0ed789fb6827b9fdcc4f
#
_cell.length_a   1.000
_cell.length_b   1.000
_cell.length_c   1.000
_cell.angle_alpha   90.00
_cell.angle_beta   90.00
_cell.angle_gamma   90.00
#
_symmetry.space_group_name_H-M   'P 1'
#
loop_
_entity.id
_entity.type
_entity.pdbx_description
1 polymer ?
#
loop_
_entity_poly.entity_id
_entity_poly.type
_entity_poly.pdbx_seq_one_letter_code
_entity_poly.pdbx_strand_id
1 'polypeptide(L)'
;MILVLGAFDGFHRGHVRLLGRARSMARSMGTDWGVATFSPHPGLVLGTMRSTLFNSGEWELIRCVLGIPHLIVLPFDERLRNLSPRDFWVELKRLTDVEGIVVGRDFRFGFEGRGSASLLESFCREDGAAFFAEDLLEGEGGGKISSSAIRGRVRRGDVSGAAADLGYPWFLRTDVLHGDERGRRLGYPTANLNIGGPDYKRFPPCSDCCRRADNSSCCRIHDESWRPDPHPGPERGGRNVPSEGASTARTALWPLQESGRRH
;
A
#
# COMPACT_ATOMS: atom_id res chain seq x y z
N MET A 1 19.35 5.14 5.85
CA MET A 1 18.37 4.03 5.63
C MET A 1 18.09 3.79 4.16
N ILE A 2 17.60 2.61 3.77
CA ILE A 2 17.13 2.30 2.41
C ILE A 2 15.66 2.67 2.28
N LEU A 3 15.29 3.51 1.30
CA LEU A 3 13.91 3.92 1.06
C LEU A 3 13.33 3.29 -0.20
N VAL A 4 12.11 2.78 -0.09
CA VAL A 4 11.29 2.40 -1.24
C VAL A 4 10.35 3.55 -1.57
N LEU A 5 10.44 4.11 -2.78
CA LEU A 5 9.60 5.22 -3.22
C LEU A 5 8.45 4.74 -4.10
N GLY A 6 7.24 5.19 -3.82
CA GLY A 6 6.08 4.87 -4.63
C GLY A 6 4.77 5.35 -4.04
N ALA A 7 3.70 5.27 -4.82
CA ALA A 7 2.35 5.62 -4.35
C ALA A 7 1.66 4.46 -3.60
N PHE A 8 2.13 3.24 -3.79
CA PHE A 8 1.75 2.00 -3.07
C PHE A 8 0.24 1.77 -2.94
N ASP A 9 -0.51 2.04 -3.97
CA ASP A 9 -1.92 1.70 -3.98
C ASP A 9 -2.10 0.19 -4.11
N GLY A 10 -2.39 -0.46 -2.98
CA GLY A 10 -2.70 -1.88 -2.90
C GLY A 10 -1.53 -2.82 -2.62
N PHE A 11 -0.31 -2.37 -2.39
CA PHE A 11 0.85 -3.23 -2.07
C PHE A 11 0.85 -4.57 -2.83
N HIS A 12 0.52 -4.54 -4.13
CA HIS A 12 0.47 -5.72 -4.97
C HIS A 12 1.84 -6.43 -5.07
N ARG A 13 1.87 -7.63 -5.66
CA ARG A 13 3.08 -8.47 -5.78
C ARG A 13 4.31 -7.71 -6.30
N GLY A 14 4.12 -6.78 -7.25
CA GLY A 14 5.21 -5.91 -7.72
C GLY A 14 5.75 -4.99 -6.62
N HIS A 15 4.89 -4.39 -5.80
CA HIS A 15 5.32 -3.60 -4.65
C HIS A 15 6.02 -4.45 -3.59
N VAL A 16 5.51 -5.66 -3.31
CA VAL A 16 6.13 -6.59 -2.36
C VAL A 16 7.56 -6.97 -2.78
N ARG A 17 7.83 -7.10 -4.09
CA ARG A 17 9.20 -7.30 -4.58
C ARG A 17 10.13 -6.12 -4.24
N LEU A 18 9.64 -4.88 -4.41
CA LEU A 18 10.40 -3.68 -4.02
C LEU A 18 10.76 -3.70 -2.53
N LEU A 19 9.76 -4.03 -1.67
CA LEU A 19 9.99 -4.15 -0.23
C LEU A 19 11.02 -5.23 0.10
N GLY A 20 10.93 -6.39 -0.56
CA GLY A 20 11.90 -7.47 -0.42
C GLY A 20 13.32 -7.06 -0.81
N ARG A 21 13.45 -6.29 -1.90
CA ARG A 21 14.75 -5.75 -2.35
C ARG A 21 15.34 -4.78 -1.33
N ALA A 22 14.54 -3.82 -0.85
CA ALA A 22 14.99 -2.85 0.14
C ALA A 22 15.44 -3.52 1.45
N ARG A 23 14.64 -4.50 1.93
CA ARG A 23 14.99 -5.30 3.11
C ARG A 23 16.31 -6.07 2.94
N SER A 24 16.56 -6.61 1.75
CA SER A 24 17.81 -7.30 1.44
C SER A 24 19.01 -6.33 1.41
N MET A 25 18.86 -5.18 0.76
CA MET A 25 19.89 -4.14 0.70
C MET A 25 20.22 -3.61 2.10
N ALA A 26 19.21 -3.29 2.90
CA ALA A 26 19.38 -2.81 4.26
C ALA A 26 20.16 -3.81 5.13
N ARG A 27 19.84 -5.09 5.03
CA ARG A 27 20.58 -6.15 5.72
C ARG A 27 22.05 -6.23 5.29
N SER A 28 22.32 -6.11 4.00
CA SER A 28 23.71 -6.16 3.49
C SER A 28 24.52 -4.93 3.86
N MET A 29 23.88 -3.79 4.06
CA MET A 29 24.53 -2.52 4.41
C MET A 29 24.51 -2.24 5.94
N GLY A 30 23.88 -3.10 6.74
CA GLY A 30 23.77 -2.91 8.19
C GLY A 30 22.95 -1.68 8.59
N THR A 31 21.95 -1.31 7.78
CA THR A 31 21.08 -0.14 7.99
C THR A 31 19.60 -0.50 8.03
N ASP A 32 18.74 0.46 8.36
CA ASP A 32 17.30 0.30 8.35
C ASP A 32 16.71 0.50 6.94
N TRP A 33 15.43 0.13 6.78
CA TRP A 33 14.69 0.37 5.57
C TRP A 33 13.27 0.90 5.85
N GLY A 34 12.67 1.54 4.87
CA GLY A 34 11.32 2.08 5.00
C GLY A 34 10.68 2.38 3.65
N VAL A 35 9.46 2.87 3.73
CA VAL A 35 8.65 3.28 2.58
C VAL A 35 8.45 4.79 2.63
N ALA A 36 8.66 5.46 1.51
CA ALA A 36 8.23 6.84 1.30
C ALA A 36 7.09 6.85 0.29
N THR A 37 5.94 7.36 0.71
CA THR A 37 4.69 7.41 -0.07
C THR A 37 4.07 8.79 -0.02
N PHE A 38 2.94 8.98 -0.69
CA PHE A 38 2.29 10.27 -0.88
C PHE A 38 0.86 10.25 -0.31
N SER A 39 0.46 11.35 0.32
CA SER A 39 -0.92 11.56 0.75
C SER A 39 -1.33 13.02 0.49
N PRO A 40 -2.48 13.26 -0.18
CA PRO A 40 -3.31 12.31 -0.93
C PRO A 40 -2.53 11.59 -2.04
N HIS A 41 -3.10 10.47 -2.55
CA HIS A 41 -2.48 9.76 -3.68
C HIS A 41 -2.34 10.68 -4.90
N PRO A 42 -1.14 10.74 -5.55
CA PRO A 42 -0.89 11.66 -6.66
C PRO A 42 -1.94 11.57 -7.78
N GLY A 43 -2.35 10.36 -8.14
CA GLY A 43 -3.34 10.16 -9.18
C GLY A 43 -4.73 10.75 -8.87
N LEU A 44 -5.11 10.86 -7.59
CA LEU A 44 -6.35 11.53 -7.19
C LEU A 44 -6.23 13.05 -7.38
N VAL A 45 -5.12 13.64 -6.93
CA VAL A 45 -4.88 15.09 -7.03
C VAL A 45 -4.73 15.53 -8.48
N LEU A 46 -4.08 14.71 -9.32
CA LEU A 46 -3.88 14.97 -10.74
C LEU A 46 -5.10 14.60 -11.61
N GLY A 47 -6.17 14.06 -11.01
CA GLY A 47 -7.37 13.65 -11.74
C GLY A 47 -7.19 12.46 -12.70
N THR A 48 -6.05 11.75 -12.62
CA THR A 48 -5.78 10.58 -13.47
C THR A 48 -6.45 9.31 -12.96
N MET A 49 -6.95 9.33 -11.74
CA MET A 49 -7.74 8.25 -11.13
C MET A 49 -8.86 8.81 -10.27
N ARG A 50 -9.90 8.01 -10.04
CA ARG A 50 -11.08 8.39 -9.26
C ARG A 50 -11.09 7.81 -7.85
N SER A 51 -10.41 6.69 -7.63
CA SER A 51 -10.35 5.98 -6.36
C SER A 51 -9.07 5.19 -6.22
N THR A 52 -8.66 4.96 -4.98
CA THR A 52 -7.62 4.01 -4.60
C THR A 52 -8.21 2.61 -4.42
N LEU A 53 -7.36 1.59 -4.37
CA LEU A 53 -7.76 0.21 -4.02
C LEU A 53 -8.16 0.08 -2.56
N PHE A 54 -7.52 0.88 -1.71
CA PHE A 54 -7.69 0.86 -0.26
C PHE A 54 -7.73 2.28 0.29
N ASN A 55 -8.50 2.46 1.35
CA ASN A 55 -8.49 3.69 2.15
C ASN A 55 -7.28 3.71 3.11
N SER A 56 -7.15 4.77 3.90
CA SER A 56 -6.02 4.93 4.83
C SER A 56 -5.99 3.85 5.93
N GLY A 57 -7.14 3.40 6.41
CA GLY A 57 -7.22 2.37 7.45
C GLY A 57 -6.81 0.99 6.95
N GLU A 58 -7.25 0.63 5.74
CA GLU A 58 -6.85 -0.61 5.07
C GLU A 58 -5.38 -0.60 4.70
N TRP A 59 -4.88 0.55 4.22
CA TRP A 59 -3.47 0.75 3.89
C TRP A 59 -2.57 0.54 5.12
N GLU A 60 -2.95 1.08 6.28
CA GLU A 60 -2.21 0.91 7.53
C GLU A 60 -2.20 -0.55 8.00
N LEU A 61 -3.33 -1.26 7.86
CA LEU A 61 -3.39 -2.69 8.16
C LEU A 61 -2.41 -3.49 7.30
N ILE A 62 -2.39 -3.24 5.98
CA ILE A 62 -1.47 -3.92 5.06
C ILE A 62 -0.01 -3.60 5.43
N ARG A 63 0.28 -2.33 5.76
CA ARG A 63 1.60 -1.91 6.21
C ARG A 63 2.08 -2.73 7.42
N CYS A 64 1.21 -2.89 8.42
CA CYS A 64 1.52 -3.69 9.60
C CYS A 64 1.77 -5.17 9.27
N VAL A 65 0.92 -5.77 8.44
CA VAL A 65 1.06 -7.17 8.00
C VAL A 65 2.36 -7.38 7.22
N LEU A 66 2.76 -6.44 6.36
CA LEU A 66 4.00 -6.51 5.59
C LEU A 66 5.25 -6.19 6.43
N GLY A 67 5.08 -5.79 7.69
CA GLY A 67 6.17 -5.48 8.60
C GLY A 67 7.06 -4.34 8.11
N ILE A 68 6.46 -3.28 7.56
CA ILE A 68 7.19 -2.08 7.11
C ILE A 68 7.59 -1.27 8.35
N PRO A 69 8.89 -1.20 8.70
CA PRO A 69 9.31 -0.60 9.97
C PRO A 69 9.21 0.93 9.98
N HIS A 70 9.53 1.58 8.88
CA HIS A 70 9.53 3.03 8.76
C HIS A 70 8.63 3.49 7.61
N LEU A 71 7.84 4.53 7.89
CA LEU A 71 6.94 5.15 6.92
C LEU A 71 7.18 6.66 6.90
N ILE A 72 7.44 7.17 5.71
CA ILE A 72 7.49 8.61 5.42
C ILE A 72 6.33 8.93 4.50
N VAL A 73 5.41 9.76 4.96
CA VAL A 73 4.27 10.22 4.16
C VAL A 73 4.54 11.64 3.70
N LEU A 74 4.72 11.80 2.39
CA LEU A 74 4.93 13.08 1.74
C LEU A 74 3.58 13.72 1.41
N PRO A 75 3.28 14.95 1.87
CA PRO A 75 2.05 15.64 1.48
C PRO A 75 2.13 15.97 -0.02
N PHE A 76 1.24 15.37 -0.83
CA PHE A 76 1.18 15.66 -2.26
C PHE A 76 0.34 16.91 -2.51
N ASP A 77 0.87 18.03 -2.05
CA ASP A 77 0.32 19.37 -2.19
C ASP A 77 0.89 20.10 -3.43
N GLU A 78 0.47 21.34 -3.61
CA GLU A 78 0.95 22.18 -4.69
C GLU A 78 2.47 22.43 -4.61
N ARG A 79 3.02 22.58 -3.41
CA ARG A 79 4.46 22.78 -3.19
C ARG A 79 5.24 21.55 -3.69
N LEU A 80 4.90 20.36 -3.20
CA LEU A 80 5.62 19.13 -3.59
C LEU A 80 5.47 18.83 -5.08
N ARG A 81 4.28 19.06 -5.63
CA ARG A 81 3.99 18.83 -7.05
C ARG A 81 4.82 19.71 -8.00
N ASN A 82 5.16 20.93 -7.56
CA ASN A 82 5.91 21.90 -8.34
C ASN A 82 7.43 21.81 -8.16
N LEU A 83 7.94 20.92 -7.31
CA LEU A 83 9.37 20.72 -7.15
C LEU A 83 10.00 20.20 -8.44
N SER A 84 11.14 20.75 -8.82
CA SER A 84 11.98 20.12 -9.83
C SER A 84 12.42 18.72 -9.37
N PRO A 85 12.84 17.83 -10.28
CA PRO A 85 13.38 16.53 -9.85
C PRO A 85 14.56 16.66 -8.85
N ARG A 86 15.40 17.67 -9.02
CA ARG A 86 16.53 17.93 -8.11
C ARG A 86 16.06 18.40 -6.74
N ASP A 87 15.10 19.33 -6.70
CA ASP A 87 14.56 19.83 -5.43
C ASP A 87 13.79 18.75 -4.67
N PHE A 88 13.08 17.87 -5.38
CA PHE A 88 12.44 16.71 -4.77
C PHE A 88 13.48 15.78 -4.10
N TRP A 89 14.61 15.51 -4.77
CA TRP A 89 15.69 14.72 -4.20
C TRP A 89 16.29 15.37 -2.95
N VAL A 90 16.55 16.67 -3.00
CA VAL A 90 17.05 17.44 -1.85
C VAL A 90 16.06 17.38 -0.69
N GLU A 91 14.76 17.55 -0.97
CA GLU A 91 13.72 17.50 0.05
C GLU A 91 13.62 16.11 0.69
N LEU A 92 13.72 15.04 -0.09
CA LEU A 92 13.71 13.68 0.43
C LEU A 92 14.88 13.43 1.40
N LYS A 93 16.08 13.91 1.07
CA LYS A 93 17.26 13.80 1.94
C LYS A 93 17.15 14.62 3.23
N ARG A 94 16.35 15.68 3.23
CA ARG A 94 16.09 16.46 4.47
C ARG A 94 15.22 15.71 5.46
N LEU A 95 14.40 14.77 5.01
CA LEU A 95 13.48 14.01 5.86
C LEU A 95 14.15 12.86 6.58
N THR A 96 15.18 12.31 5.98
CA THR A 96 15.91 11.17 6.53
C THR A 96 17.29 11.05 5.90
N ASP A 97 18.17 10.36 6.60
CA ASP A 97 19.48 9.98 6.06
C ASP A 97 19.32 8.86 5.03
N VAL A 98 19.34 9.24 3.74
CA VAL A 98 19.12 8.33 2.61
C VAL A 98 20.42 7.67 2.20
N GLU A 99 20.60 6.41 2.56
CA GLU A 99 21.75 5.59 2.16
C GLU A 99 21.48 4.79 0.88
N GLY A 100 20.21 4.64 0.50
CA GLY A 100 19.86 3.99 -0.76
C GLY A 100 18.39 4.11 -1.11
N ILE A 101 18.09 3.91 -2.39
CA ILE A 101 16.77 4.03 -2.98
C ILE A 101 16.42 2.77 -3.76
N VAL A 102 15.17 2.33 -3.59
CA VAL A 102 14.55 1.26 -4.39
C VAL A 102 13.27 1.80 -5.03
N VAL A 103 13.16 1.67 -6.35
CA VAL A 103 11.98 2.12 -7.12
C VAL A 103 11.59 1.09 -8.18
N GLY A 104 10.37 1.22 -8.73
CA GLY A 104 10.04 0.57 -9.99
C GLY A 104 10.77 1.26 -11.16
N ARG A 105 11.12 0.54 -12.20
CA ARG A 105 11.79 1.10 -13.39
C ARG A 105 10.97 2.19 -14.08
N ASP A 106 9.67 2.17 -13.94
CA ASP A 106 8.73 3.17 -14.46
C ASP A 106 8.45 4.34 -13.51
N PHE A 107 9.17 4.43 -12.40
CA PHE A 107 8.98 5.49 -11.41
C PHE A 107 9.20 6.87 -12.02
N ARG A 108 8.27 7.80 -11.72
CA ARG A 108 8.32 9.20 -12.13
C ARG A 108 8.16 10.10 -10.91
N PHE A 109 8.87 11.23 -10.92
CA PHE A 109 8.83 12.20 -9.82
C PHE A 109 9.14 13.62 -10.29
N GLY A 110 8.98 14.58 -9.39
CA GLY A 110 9.17 15.97 -9.68
C GLY A 110 8.08 16.57 -10.58
N PHE A 111 8.20 17.85 -10.91
CA PHE A 111 7.21 18.60 -11.70
C PHE A 111 6.89 17.87 -13.02
N GLU A 112 5.60 17.64 -13.26
CA GLU A 112 5.08 16.93 -14.44
C GLU A 112 5.69 15.53 -14.67
N GLY A 113 6.25 14.89 -13.62
CA GLY A 113 6.89 13.58 -13.76
C GLY A 113 8.16 13.59 -14.64
N ARG A 114 8.84 14.73 -14.74
CA ARG A 114 10.07 14.87 -15.54
C ARG A 114 11.24 14.03 -15.00
N GLY A 115 11.23 13.72 -13.71
CA GLY A 115 12.18 12.79 -13.10
C GLY A 115 11.90 11.35 -13.49
N SER A 116 12.92 10.61 -13.87
CA SER A 116 12.87 9.18 -14.18
C SER A 116 13.71 8.37 -13.18
N ALA A 117 13.54 7.05 -13.16
CA ALA A 117 14.38 6.16 -12.36
C ALA A 117 15.88 6.34 -12.69
N SER A 118 16.25 6.51 -13.95
CA SER A 118 17.65 6.77 -14.36
C SER A 118 18.18 8.12 -13.90
N LEU A 119 17.34 9.17 -13.89
CA LEU A 119 17.74 10.46 -13.33
C LEU A 119 17.94 10.37 -11.81
N LEU A 120 17.07 9.61 -11.11
CA LEU A 120 17.22 9.39 -9.67
C LEU A 120 18.49 8.57 -9.36
N GLU A 121 18.83 7.60 -10.20
CA GLU A 121 20.09 6.86 -10.12
C GLU A 121 21.31 7.80 -10.21
N SER A 122 21.28 8.78 -11.12
CA SER A 122 22.38 9.74 -11.23
C SER A 122 22.53 10.57 -9.95
N PHE A 123 21.43 11.01 -9.34
CA PHE A 123 21.44 11.74 -8.07
C PHE A 123 21.98 10.88 -6.92
N CYS A 124 21.56 9.62 -6.85
CA CYS A 124 22.09 8.68 -5.86
C CYS A 124 23.60 8.50 -6.01
N ARG A 125 24.08 8.35 -7.25
CA ARG A 125 25.50 8.19 -7.54
C ARG A 125 26.32 9.43 -7.16
N GLU A 126 25.81 10.62 -7.43
CA GLU A 126 26.45 11.88 -7.03
C GLU A 126 26.63 11.99 -5.51
N ASP A 127 25.65 11.51 -4.75
CA ASP A 127 25.65 11.60 -3.29
C ASP A 127 26.15 10.32 -2.59
N GLY A 128 26.65 9.33 -3.34
CA GLY A 128 27.17 8.07 -2.77
C GLY A 128 26.09 7.12 -2.21
N ALA A 129 24.82 7.34 -2.53
CA ALA A 129 23.72 6.48 -2.12
C ALA A 129 23.56 5.28 -3.07
N ALA A 130 23.20 4.13 -2.52
CA ALA A 130 22.89 2.94 -3.30
C ALA A 130 21.59 3.13 -4.10
N PHE A 131 21.49 2.53 -5.29
CA PHE A 131 20.29 2.61 -6.11
C PHE A 131 19.91 1.27 -6.69
N PHE A 132 18.61 0.98 -6.74
CA PHE A 132 18.08 -0.19 -7.42
C PHE A 132 16.72 0.12 -8.07
N ALA A 133 16.60 -0.21 -9.36
CA ALA A 133 15.32 -0.14 -10.09
C ALA A 133 14.82 -1.56 -10.40
N GLU A 134 13.67 -1.93 -9.84
CA GLU A 134 13.04 -3.24 -10.06
C GLU A 134 12.26 -3.24 -11.37
N ASP A 135 12.36 -4.32 -12.11
CA ASP A 135 11.57 -4.55 -13.31
C ASP A 135 10.10 -4.80 -12.97
N LEU A 136 9.25 -4.47 -13.93
CA LEU A 136 7.81 -4.67 -13.79
C LEU A 136 7.49 -6.17 -13.72
N LEU A 137 6.64 -6.55 -12.77
CA LEU A 137 6.19 -7.93 -12.64
C LEU A 137 5.00 -8.17 -13.56
N GLU A 138 5.04 -9.29 -14.30
CA GLU A 138 3.92 -9.77 -15.11
C GLU A 138 3.01 -10.66 -14.27
N GLY A 139 1.70 -10.54 -14.50
CA GLY A 139 0.68 -11.40 -13.92
C GLY A 139 0.50 -12.69 -14.72
N GLU A 140 -0.24 -13.63 -14.18
CA GLU A 140 -0.50 -14.94 -14.80
C GLU A 140 -1.17 -14.86 -16.18
N GLY A 141 -1.81 -13.73 -16.53
CA GLY A 141 -2.41 -13.45 -17.84
C GLY A 141 -1.49 -12.73 -18.83
N GLY A 142 -0.16 -12.60 -18.57
CA GLY A 142 0.79 -11.98 -19.48
C GLY A 142 0.78 -10.45 -19.51
N GLY A 143 -0.01 -9.80 -18.64
CA GLY A 143 -0.05 -8.35 -18.52
C GLY A 143 0.71 -7.85 -17.29
N LYS A 144 1.12 -6.59 -17.31
CA LYS A 144 1.78 -5.93 -16.19
C LYS A 144 0.87 -5.92 -14.96
N ILE A 145 1.37 -6.40 -13.80
CA ILE A 145 0.73 -6.17 -12.50
C ILE A 145 0.84 -4.70 -12.15
N SER A 146 -0.30 -4.03 -11.97
CA SER A 146 -0.36 -2.63 -11.58
C SER A 146 -1.65 -2.33 -10.81
N SER A 147 -1.62 -1.31 -9.96
CA SER A 147 -2.82 -0.86 -9.22
C SER A 147 -3.99 -0.52 -10.17
N SER A 148 -3.70 0.02 -11.36
CA SER A 148 -4.72 0.33 -12.36
C SER A 148 -5.37 -0.92 -12.96
N ALA A 149 -4.58 -1.95 -13.26
CA ALA A 149 -5.10 -3.24 -13.73
C ALA A 149 -5.98 -3.90 -12.66
N ILE A 150 -5.51 -3.90 -11.42
CA ILE A 150 -6.22 -4.48 -10.27
C ILE A 150 -7.54 -3.73 -10.01
N ARG A 151 -7.53 -2.37 -10.02
CA ARG A 151 -8.79 -1.60 -9.94
C ARG A 151 -9.76 -1.95 -11.05
N GLY A 152 -9.25 -2.15 -12.27
CA GLY A 152 -10.06 -2.62 -13.40
C GLY A 152 -10.69 -3.99 -13.17
N ARG A 153 -9.94 -4.94 -12.60
CA ARG A 153 -10.46 -6.27 -12.22
C ARG A 153 -11.56 -6.16 -11.16
N VAL A 154 -11.30 -5.46 -10.07
CA VAL A 154 -12.28 -5.27 -8.99
C VAL A 154 -13.57 -4.62 -9.52
N ARG A 155 -13.47 -3.59 -10.38
CA ARG A 155 -14.64 -2.94 -11.00
C ARG A 155 -15.48 -3.87 -11.86
N ARG A 156 -14.88 -4.87 -12.48
CA ARG A 156 -15.59 -5.89 -13.29
C ARG A 156 -16.05 -7.09 -12.47
N GLY A 157 -15.80 -7.11 -11.14
CA GLY A 157 -16.12 -8.24 -10.28
C GLY A 157 -15.11 -9.40 -10.36
N ASP A 158 -14.01 -9.26 -11.08
CA ASP A 158 -12.93 -10.26 -11.15
C ASP A 158 -12.06 -10.15 -9.88
N VAL A 159 -12.63 -10.54 -8.76
CA VAL A 159 -11.95 -10.49 -7.44
C VAL A 159 -10.89 -11.58 -7.30
N SER A 160 -11.05 -12.70 -7.97
CA SER A 160 -10.06 -13.78 -8.00
C SER A 160 -8.79 -13.35 -8.73
N GLY A 161 -8.92 -12.74 -9.91
CA GLY A 161 -7.79 -12.17 -10.64
C GLY A 161 -7.15 -10.99 -9.90
N ALA A 162 -7.95 -10.16 -9.22
CA ALA A 162 -7.42 -9.10 -8.37
C ALA A 162 -6.59 -9.67 -7.20
N ALA A 163 -7.07 -10.72 -6.54
CA ALA A 163 -6.35 -11.40 -5.46
C ALA A 163 -5.05 -12.04 -5.94
N ALA A 164 -5.03 -12.65 -7.13
CA ALA A 164 -3.81 -13.21 -7.73
C ALA A 164 -2.74 -12.14 -7.96
N ASP A 165 -3.13 -10.97 -8.47
CA ASP A 165 -2.21 -9.85 -8.70
C ASP A 165 -1.78 -9.16 -7.41
N LEU A 166 -2.67 -9.05 -6.42
CA LEU A 166 -2.36 -8.52 -5.08
C LEU A 166 -1.42 -9.44 -4.31
N GLY A 167 -1.64 -10.75 -4.40
CA GLY A 167 -1.00 -11.76 -3.55
C GLY A 167 -1.77 -12.04 -2.24
N TYR A 168 -2.95 -11.42 -2.09
CA TYR A 168 -3.87 -11.59 -0.96
C TYR A 168 -5.29 -11.21 -1.41
N PRO A 169 -6.36 -11.68 -0.72
CA PRO A 169 -7.73 -11.30 -1.07
C PRO A 169 -7.95 -9.79 -0.98
N TRP A 170 -8.59 -9.21 -2.00
CA TRP A 170 -9.05 -7.83 -1.87
C TRP A 170 -10.11 -7.75 -0.77
N PHE A 171 -10.01 -6.78 0.10
CA PHE A 171 -10.90 -6.61 1.24
C PHE A 171 -11.33 -5.16 1.40
N LEU A 172 -12.38 -4.96 2.18
CA LEU A 172 -12.92 -3.66 2.55
C LEU A 172 -13.08 -3.61 4.07
N ARG A 173 -12.57 -2.56 4.67
CA ARG A 173 -12.77 -2.26 6.09
C ARG A 173 -13.76 -1.11 6.24
N THR A 174 -14.88 -1.36 6.93
CA THR A 174 -15.92 -0.36 7.12
C THR A 174 -16.75 -0.65 8.38
N ASP A 175 -17.46 0.34 8.85
CA ASP A 175 -18.35 0.20 9.99
C ASP A 175 -19.65 -0.50 9.59
N VAL A 176 -20.18 -1.32 10.50
CA VAL A 176 -21.50 -1.91 10.37
C VAL A 176 -22.55 -0.91 10.87
N LEU A 177 -23.48 -0.54 10.01
CA LEU A 177 -24.60 0.33 10.37
C LEU A 177 -25.79 -0.49 10.85
N HIS A 178 -26.46 -0.03 11.90
CA HIS A 178 -27.77 -0.54 12.29
C HIS A 178 -28.80 -0.28 11.18
N GLY A 179 -29.50 -1.32 10.75
CA GLY A 179 -30.59 -1.26 9.81
C GLY A 179 -31.88 -1.77 10.44
N ASP A 180 -32.89 -2.00 9.61
CA ASP A 180 -34.24 -2.43 10.04
C ASP A 180 -34.30 -3.86 10.63
N GLU A 181 -33.19 -4.57 10.72
CA GLU A 181 -33.05 -5.96 11.22
C GLU A 181 -34.00 -6.96 10.55
N ARG A 182 -34.51 -6.67 9.34
CA ARG A 182 -35.47 -7.52 8.62
C ARG A 182 -34.92 -8.93 8.38
N GLY A 183 -33.63 -9.02 8.02
CA GLY A 183 -32.96 -10.29 7.81
C GLY A 183 -32.97 -11.17 9.07
N ARG A 184 -32.74 -10.58 10.25
CA ARG A 184 -32.76 -11.32 11.53
C ARG A 184 -34.17 -11.92 11.79
N ARG A 185 -35.26 -11.16 11.51
CA ARG A 185 -36.65 -11.66 11.66
C ARG A 185 -36.99 -12.81 10.71
N LEU A 186 -36.30 -12.86 9.54
CA LEU A 186 -36.47 -13.90 8.52
C LEU A 186 -35.50 -15.09 8.70
N GLY A 187 -34.69 -15.11 9.76
CA GLY A 187 -33.69 -16.15 10.00
C GLY A 187 -32.36 -15.99 9.23
N TYR A 188 -32.20 -14.88 8.49
CA TYR A 188 -31.00 -14.58 7.71
C TYR A 188 -30.42 -13.23 8.15
N PRO A 189 -29.66 -13.17 9.25
CA PRO A 189 -29.07 -11.92 9.71
C PRO A 189 -28.11 -11.35 8.66
N THR A 190 -28.29 -10.05 8.34
CA THR A 190 -27.46 -9.32 7.38
C THR A 190 -26.79 -8.16 8.07
N ALA A 191 -25.58 -7.80 7.65
CA ALA A 191 -24.87 -6.60 8.08
C ALA A 191 -25.02 -5.50 7.01
N ASN A 192 -25.41 -4.30 7.42
CA ASN A 192 -25.41 -3.12 6.56
C ASN A 192 -24.05 -2.46 6.69
N LEU A 193 -23.29 -2.44 5.61
CA LEU A 193 -21.94 -1.85 5.59
C LEU A 193 -22.00 -0.39 5.19
N ASN A 194 -21.33 0.49 5.94
CA ASN A 194 -21.12 1.87 5.55
C ASN A 194 -20.08 1.97 4.45
N ILE A 195 -20.49 1.81 3.21
CA ILE A 195 -19.61 1.96 2.05
C ILE A 195 -19.48 3.46 1.71
N GLY A 196 -19.13 4.26 2.71
CA GLY A 196 -19.19 5.71 2.69
C GLY A 196 -18.17 6.37 1.78
N GLY A 197 -18.44 6.33 0.49
CA GLY A 197 -17.72 7.12 -0.52
C GLY A 197 -18.36 6.93 -1.89
N PRO A 198 -18.29 7.93 -2.78
CA PRO A 198 -18.88 7.84 -4.12
C PRO A 198 -18.29 6.71 -4.96
N ASP A 199 -17.11 6.22 -4.60
CA ASP A 199 -16.36 5.26 -5.40
C ASP A 199 -16.72 3.81 -5.14
N TYR A 200 -17.05 3.43 -3.91
CA TYR A 200 -17.48 2.07 -3.57
C TYR A 200 -18.84 1.70 -4.16
N LYS A 201 -19.73 2.67 -4.38
CA LYS A 201 -21.05 2.45 -5.01
C LYS A 201 -20.97 1.96 -6.46
N ARG A 202 -19.79 1.97 -7.07
CA ARG A 202 -19.55 1.55 -8.46
C ARG A 202 -19.02 0.13 -8.59
N PHE A 203 -18.74 -0.55 -7.50
CA PHE A 203 -18.39 -1.96 -7.57
C PHE A 203 -19.66 -2.77 -7.79
N PRO A 204 -19.77 -3.55 -8.87
CA PRO A 204 -20.92 -4.43 -9.04
C PRO A 204 -20.95 -5.40 -7.86
N PRO A 205 -22.15 -5.78 -7.39
CA PRO A 205 -22.25 -6.86 -6.43
C PRO A 205 -21.55 -8.08 -7.00
N CYS A 206 -20.66 -8.67 -6.21
CA CYS A 206 -19.95 -9.86 -6.61
C CYS A 206 -20.94 -11.02 -6.78
N SER A 207 -21.35 -11.28 -8.01
CA SER A 207 -22.28 -12.39 -8.32
C SER A 207 -21.68 -13.76 -8.00
N ASP A 208 -20.33 -13.86 -7.99
CA ASP A 208 -19.64 -15.12 -7.79
C ASP A 208 -19.39 -15.47 -6.32
N CYS A 209 -19.19 -14.47 -5.44
CA CYS A 209 -19.00 -14.73 -4.01
C CYS A 209 -20.26 -15.26 -3.32
N CYS A 210 -21.44 -14.82 -3.77
CA CYS A 210 -22.72 -15.24 -3.16
C CYS A 210 -23.20 -16.60 -3.64
N ARG A 211 -22.58 -17.19 -4.69
CA ARG A 211 -23.02 -18.45 -5.27
C ARG A 211 -22.25 -19.66 -4.81
N ARG A 212 -21.08 -19.51 -4.18
CA ARG A 212 -20.30 -20.64 -3.72
C ARG A 212 -20.54 -20.88 -2.23
N ALA A 213 -21.23 -21.98 -1.92
CA ALA A 213 -21.53 -22.44 -0.57
C ALA A 213 -20.30 -23.02 0.17
N ASP A 214 -19.11 -23.00 -0.43
CA ASP A 214 -17.92 -23.69 0.07
C ASP A 214 -16.97 -22.81 0.90
N ASN A 215 -17.42 -21.70 1.44
CA ASN A 215 -16.66 -20.86 2.40
C ASN A 215 -15.24 -20.44 1.98
N SER A 216 -14.81 -20.69 0.75
CA SER A 216 -13.41 -20.50 0.32
C SER A 216 -13.13 -19.18 -0.37
N SER A 217 -14.06 -18.25 -0.49
CA SER A 217 -13.85 -17.06 -1.29
C SER A 217 -14.46 -15.76 -0.77
N CYS A 218 -13.67 -14.80 -0.80
CA CYS A 218 -13.66 -13.35 -0.96
C CYS A 218 -14.62 -12.46 -0.18
N CYS A 219 -15.65 -12.93 0.49
CA CYS A 219 -16.51 -12.13 1.36
C CYS A 219 -16.52 -12.67 2.79
N ARG A 220 -15.36 -12.75 3.44
CA ARG A 220 -15.31 -12.99 4.88
C ARG A 220 -15.56 -11.68 5.60
N ILE A 221 -16.65 -11.62 6.35
CA ILE A 221 -16.86 -10.61 7.39
C ILE A 221 -16.02 -11.10 8.57
N HIS A 222 -14.93 -10.42 8.87
CA HIS A 222 -14.12 -10.69 10.06
C HIS A 222 -14.48 -9.68 11.13
N ASP A 223 -14.67 -10.16 12.35
CA ASP A 223 -14.73 -9.33 13.53
C ASP A 223 -13.32 -8.90 13.98
N GLU A 224 -13.22 -8.06 14.98
CA GLU A 224 -11.96 -7.52 15.49
C GLU A 224 -11.00 -8.60 16.05
N SER A 225 -11.42 -9.86 16.17
CA SER A 225 -10.61 -10.97 16.65
C SER A 225 -9.74 -11.63 15.58
N TRP A 226 -9.91 -11.25 14.30
CA TRP A 226 -9.15 -11.86 13.21
C TRP A 226 -7.68 -11.39 13.22
N ARG A 227 -6.78 -12.37 13.37
CA ARG A 227 -5.35 -12.22 13.11
C ARG A 227 -5.01 -13.02 11.86
N PRO A 228 -4.32 -12.46 10.86
CA PRO A 228 -3.82 -13.26 9.75
C PRO A 228 -2.82 -14.29 10.31
N ASP A 229 -2.98 -15.56 9.91
CA ASP A 229 -1.98 -16.56 10.19
C ASP A 229 -0.64 -16.09 9.58
N PRO A 230 0.46 -16.13 10.35
CA PRO A 230 1.77 -15.94 9.77
C PRO A 230 1.97 -17.10 8.78
N HIS A 231 2.43 -16.79 7.57
CA HIS A 231 2.69 -17.73 6.47
C HIS A 231 3.09 -19.12 6.96
N PRO A 232 2.57 -20.20 6.35
CA PRO A 232 3.08 -21.53 6.62
C PRO A 232 4.54 -21.59 6.14
N GLY A 233 5.45 -21.34 7.06
CA GLY A 233 6.85 -21.69 6.90
C GLY A 233 6.98 -23.20 7.03
N PRO A 234 8.02 -23.84 6.46
CA PRO A 234 8.21 -25.27 6.54
C PRO A 234 8.29 -25.71 8.01
N GLU A 235 7.56 -26.75 8.34
CA GLU A 235 7.53 -27.39 9.65
C GLU A 235 8.95 -27.67 10.15
N ARG A 236 9.36 -27.00 11.20
CA ARG A 236 10.51 -27.40 12.02
C ARG A 236 10.10 -27.35 13.48
N GLY A 237 10.33 -28.50 14.10
CA GLY A 237 10.00 -28.90 15.46
C GLY A 237 10.31 -27.86 16.54
N GLY A 238 9.52 -27.94 17.57
CA GLY A 238 9.41 -27.02 18.69
C GLY A 238 10.70 -26.65 19.39
N ARG A 239 10.70 -25.37 19.79
CA ARG A 239 11.24 -24.91 21.08
C ARG A 239 10.57 -23.58 21.44
N ASN A 240 10.01 -23.54 22.63
CA ASN A 240 9.50 -22.34 23.30
C ASN A 240 10.58 -21.23 23.31
N VAL A 241 10.24 -20.05 22.83
CA VAL A 241 11.02 -18.83 23.05
C VAL A 241 10.08 -17.78 23.65
N PRO A 242 10.48 -17.08 24.72
CA PRO A 242 9.62 -16.14 25.43
C PRO A 242 9.34 -14.88 24.59
N SER A 243 8.14 -14.33 24.79
CA SER A 243 7.70 -13.06 24.24
C SER A 243 8.44 -11.89 24.93
N GLU A 244 9.37 -11.25 24.24
CA GLU A 244 9.86 -9.93 24.61
C GLU A 244 10.09 -9.06 23.38
N GLY A 245 9.60 -7.81 23.43
CA GLY A 245 10.05 -6.73 22.58
C GLY A 245 9.07 -6.28 21.51
N ALA A 246 8.02 -5.56 21.89
CA ALA A 246 7.31 -4.68 20.96
C ALA A 246 8.26 -3.59 20.46
N SER A 247 8.82 -3.77 19.26
CA SER A 247 9.56 -2.73 18.55
C SER A 247 8.62 -1.59 18.21
N THR A 248 8.84 -0.44 18.81
CA THR A 248 8.13 0.81 18.52
C THR A 248 8.46 1.25 17.09
N ALA A 249 7.61 0.94 16.14
CA ALA A 249 7.68 1.46 14.79
C ALA A 249 7.61 3.00 14.84
N ARG A 250 8.67 3.67 14.42
CA ARG A 250 8.69 5.14 14.30
C ARG A 250 7.97 5.53 13.02
N THR A 251 6.79 6.12 13.15
CA THR A 251 6.09 6.78 12.06
C THR A 251 6.55 8.23 12.06
N ALA A 252 7.37 8.60 11.08
CA ALA A 252 7.66 10.01 10.83
C ALA A 252 6.54 10.56 9.95
N LEU A 253 5.61 11.28 10.58
CA LEU A 253 4.66 12.13 9.87
C LEU A 253 5.37 13.44 9.57
N TRP A 254 5.24 13.93 8.35
CA TRP A 254 5.56 15.31 8.01
C TRP A 254 4.78 16.21 8.97
N PRO A 255 5.41 17.19 9.64
CA PRO A 255 4.67 18.09 10.52
C PRO A 255 3.59 18.78 9.71
N LEU A 256 2.34 18.43 9.95
CA LEU A 256 1.20 19.23 9.54
C LEU A 256 1.41 20.58 10.24
N GLN A 257 1.68 21.64 9.49
CA GLN A 257 1.61 22.97 10.03
C GLN A 257 0.21 23.16 10.59
N GLU A 258 0.10 23.18 11.90
CA GLU A 258 -1.08 23.69 12.56
C GLU A 258 -1.36 25.08 11.98
N SER A 259 -2.39 25.20 11.18
CA SER A 259 -2.94 26.50 10.79
C SER A 259 -3.40 27.17 12.08
N GLY A 260 -2.52 27.98 12.66
CA GLY A 260 -2.79 28.78 13.84
C GLY A 260 -4.03 29.62 13.62
N ARG A 261 -5.10 29.26 14.30
CA ARG A 261 -6.18 30.19 14.58
C ARG A 261 -5.58 31.27 15.48
N ARG A 262 -5.35 32.44 14.92
CA ARG A 262 -5.25 33.66 15.73
C ARG A 262 -6.62 34.31 15.73
N HIS A 263 -7.01 34.63 16.93
CA HIS A 263 -8.20 35.43 17.29
C HIS A 263 -8.27 36.75 16.55
#